data_a193b6df2c52edce860a047e093163ee
#
_entry.id   a193b6df2c52edce860a047e093163ee
#
_cell.length_a   1.000
_cell.length_b   1.000
_cell.length_c   1.000
_cell.angle_alpha   90.00
_cell.angle_beta   90.00
_cell.angle_gamma   90.00
#
_symmetry.space_group_name_H-M   'P 1'
#
loop_
_entity.id
_entity.type
_entity.pdbx_description
1 polymer ?
#
loop_
_entity_poly.entity_id
_entity_poly.type
_entity_poly.pdbx_seq_one_letter_code
_entity_poly.pdbx_strand_id
1 'polypeptide(L)'
;NIINIAQGDLVILGGYIAYTMYLAGIHPAWGVIVSPIIMYFVGVLLYKLVINKVVDRDLFISILATFGIAIVFQQLMNFVFGADVVVAQSEYGTTMLFDNSVTLPNSKIFSAFISVLYAVALVVYMKKSRLGRAIRATAQNARAAKILGVDTEKVYAATFGINAALCGIAGALISITLTLHPYVGLPYTVRSFMIVIVAGLGNLPAVAISGMGLGLFEEFADYILGTEFRIGAVFMLLVFI
;
A
#
# COMPACT_ATOMS: atom_id res chain seq x y z
N ASN A 1 -0.86 15.90 10.95
CA ASN A 1 -1.23 14.54 10.54
C ASN A 1 -2.14 14.64 9.31
N ILE A 2 -1.83 13.91 8.25
CA ILE A 2 -2.64 13.87 7.02
C ILE A 2 -3.25 12.47 6.94
N ILE A 3 -4.56 12.41 6.77
CA ILE A 3 -5.27 11.18 6.43
C ILE A 3 -5.34 11.10 4.91
N ASN A 4 -4.78 10.04 4.32
CA ASN A 4 -4.76 9.85 2.87
C ASN A 4 -5.75 8.74 2.47
N ILE A 5 -6.92 9.14 1.96
CA ILE A 5 -7.95 8.20 1.48
C ILE A 5 -7.54 7.56 0.14
N ALA A 6 -6.71 8.22 -0.68
CA ALA A 6 -6.24 7.67 -1.95
C ALA A 6 -5.22 6.52 -1.81
N GLN A 7 -4.94 6.06 -0.59
CA GLN A 7 -3.91 5.05 -0.34
C GLN A 7 -4.15 3.76 -1.12
N GLY A 8 -5.38 3.24 -1.09
CA GLY A 8 -5.72 2.02 -1.82
C GLY A 8 -5.68 2.20 -3.35
N ASP A 9 -6.07 3.37 -3.85
CA ASP A 9 -6.00 3.64 -5.29
C ASP A 9 -4.56 3.76 -5.77
N LEU A 10 -3.65 4.26 -4.93
CA LEU A 10 -2.21 4.21 -5.20
C LEU A 10 -1.68 2.76 -5.25
N VAL A 11 -2.21 1.86 -4.41
CA VAL A 11 -1.87 0.43 -4.48
C VAL A 11 -2.34 -0.16 -5.80
N ILE A 12 -3.58 0.09 -6.20
CA ILE A 12 -4.13 -0.41 -7.46
C ILE A 12 -3.37 0.15 -8.67
N LEU A 13 -3.03 1.45 -8.64
CA LEU A 13 -2.19 2.06 -9.68
C LEU A 13 -0.82 1.37 -9.81
N GLY A 14 -0.19 1.06 -8.67
CA GLY A 14 1.05 0.29 -8.62
C GLY A 14 0.91 -1.10 -9.24
N GLY A 15 -0.25 -1.75 -9.04
CA GLY A 15 -0.60 -3.03 -9.64
C GLY A 15 -0.75 -2.91 -11.17
N TYR A 16 -1.39 -1.87 -11.67
CA TYR A 16 -1.51 -1.62 -13.10
C TYR A 16 -0.16 -1.33 -13.77
N ILE A 17 0.77 -0.67 -13.08
CA ILE A 17 2.14 -0.50 -13.59
C ILE A 17 2.83 -1.87 -13.76
N ALA A 18 2.68 -2.79 -12.81
CA ALA A 18 3.20 -4.13 -12.94
C ALA A 18 2.49 -4.93 -14.03
N TYR A 19 1.18 -4.73 -14.20
CA TYR A 19 0.38 -5.35 -15.25
C TYR A 19 0.80 -4.87 -16.65
N THR A 20 1.16 -3.60 -16.83
CA THR A 20 1.68 -3.11 -18.15
C THR A 20 2.97 -3.81 -18.54
N MET A 21 3.83 -4.16 -17.57
CA MET A 21 5.03 -4.95 -17.88
C MET A 21 4.68 -6.37 -18.33
N TYR A 22 3.67 -6.99 -17.71
CA TYR A 22 3.16 -8.28 -18.16
C TYR A 22 2.65 -8.23 -19.61
N LEU A 23 1.88 -7.19 -19.97
CA LEU A 23 1.42 -6.96 -21.35
C LEU A 23 2.58 -6.76 -22.33
N ALA A 24 3.69 -6.20 -21.87
CA ALA A 24 4.91 -6.05 -22.67
C ALA A 24 5.75 -7.35 -22.78
N GLY A 25 5.24 -8.48 -22.27
CA GLY A 25 5.94 -9.77 -22.29
C GLY A 25 7.06 -9.90 -21.25
N ILE A 26 7.15 -8.97 -20.29
CA ILE A 26 8.12 -9.00 -19.21
C ILE A 26 7.52 -9.75 -18.02
N HIS A 27 8.29 -10.63 -17.38
CA HIS A 27 7.81 -11.39 -16.24
C HIS A 27 7.30 -10.45 -15.11
N PRO A 28 6.08 -10.66 -14.56
CA PRO A 28 5.43 -9.75 -13.59
C PRO A 28 6.26 -9.50 -12.32
N ALA A 29 7.15 -10.40 -11.94
CA ALA A 29 8.06 -10.21 -10.81
C ALA A 29 8.93 -8.96 -10.94
N TRP A 30 9.26 -8.50 -12.15
CA TRP A 30 9.97 -7.25 -12.35
C TRP A 30 9.16 -6.02 -11.96
N GLY A 31 7.83 -6.16 -11.95
CA GLY A 31 6.93 -5.13 -11.44
C GLY A 31 7.23 -4.76 -9.99
N VAL A 32 7.69 -5.71 -9.18
CA VAL A 32 8.08 -5.48 -7.77
C VAL A 32 9.28 -4.52 -7.63
N ILE A 33 10.10 -4.39 -8.67
CA ILE A 33 11.25 -3.46 -8.70
C ILE A 33 10.89 -2.16 -9.41
N VAL A 34 10.20 -2.23 -10.53
CA VAL A 34 9.92 -1.08 -11.38
C VAL A 34 8.77 -0.23 -10.85
N SER A 35 7.69 -0.89 -10.39
CA SER A 35 6.51 -0.18 -9.85
C SER A 35 6.86 0.77 -8.70
N PRO A 36 7.63 0.38 -7.66
CA PRO A 36 7.99 1.31 -6.60
C PRO A 36 8.83 2.50 -7.07
N ILE A 37 9.67 2.34 -8.09
CA ILE A 37 10.47 3.44 -8.63
C ILE A 37 9.54 4.47 -9.29
N ILE A 38 8.64 4.04 -10.17
CA ILE A 38 7.68 4.92 -10.83
C ILE A 38 6.76 5.57 -9.79
N MET A 39 6.24 4.78 -8.86
CA MET A 39 5.33 5.25 -7.82
C MET A 39 6.00 6.23 -6.86
N TYR A 40 7.30 6.11 -6.59
CA TYR A 40 8.04 7.12 -5.82
C TYR A 40 7.90 8.51 -6.45
N PHE A 41 8.12 8.62 -7.76
CA PHE A 41 7.99 9.90 -8.48
C PHE A 41 6.54 10.38 -8.51
N VAL A 42 5.57 9.47 -8.66
CA VAL A 42 4.14 9.80 -8.55
C VAL A 42 3.83 10.40 -7.17
N GLY A 43 4.31 9.79 -6.09
CA GLY A 43 4.12 10.28 -4.72
C GLY A 43 4.75 11.66 -4.49
N VAL A 44 5.98 11.89 -4.98
CA VAL A 44 6.63 13.20 -4.90
C VAL A 44 5.86 14.25 -5.70
N LEU A 45 5.36 13.88 -6.89
CA LEU A 45 4.57 14.76 -7.73
C LEU A 45 3.25 15.14 -7.06
N LEU A 46 2.54 14.16 -6.50
CA LEU A 46 1.30 14.38 -5.73
C LEU A 46 1.51 15.32 -4.57
N TYR A 47 2.59 15.12 -3.81
CA TYR A 47 2.94 16.03 -2.73
C TYR A 47 3.08 17.47 -3.25
N LYS A 48 3.88 17.69 -4.29
CA LYS A 48 4.15 19.02 -4.84
C LYS A 48 2.91 19.69 -5.44
N LEU A 49 2.07 18.95 -6.14
CA LEU A 49 0.92 19.52 -6.86
C LEU A 49 -0.28 19.81 -5.93
N VAL A 50 -0.55 18.92 -4.98
CA VAL A 50 -1.79 18.94 -4.19
C VAL A 50 -1.51 18.99 -2.69
N ILE A 51 -0.74 18.05 -2.14
CA ILE A 51 -0.66 17.83 -0.71
C ILE A 51 0.02 19.02 -0.01
N ASN A 52 1.06 19.59 -0.60
CA ASN A 52 1.75 20.76 -0.06
C ASN A 52 0.82 21.97 0.19
N LYS A 53 -0.28 22.07 -0.58
CA LYS A 53 -1.26 23.16 -0.44
C LYS A 53 -2.28 22.93 0.68
N VAL A 54 -2.42 21.66 1.14
CA VAL A 54 -3.44 21.26 2.12
C VAL A 54 -2.84 20.74 3.41
N VAL A 55 -1.51 20.49 3.48
CA VAL A 55 -0.83 19.89 4.63
C VAL A 55 -0.99 20.69 5.93
N ASP A 56 -1.04 22.02 5.81
CA ASP A 56 -1.20 22.96 6.94
C ASP A 56 -2.65 23.43 7.12
N ARG A 57 -3.59 22.86 6.37
CA ARG A 57 -5.02 23.17 6.47
C ARG A 57 -5.73 22.22 7.43
N ASP A 58 -7.02 22.47 7.62
CA ASP A 58 -7.88 21.61 8.43
C ASP A 58 -7.88 20.16 7.93
N LEU A 59 -8.02 19.20 8.85
CA LEU A 59 -8.06 17.76 8.58
C LEU A 59 -9.12 17.42 7.51
N PHE A 60 -10.29 18.07 7.58
CA PHE A 60 -11.37 17.85 6.63
C PHE A 60 -10.99 18.22 5.19
N ILE A 61 -10.26 19.33 5.01
CA ILE A 61 -9.74 19.75 3.69
C ILE A 61 -8.76 18.73 3.13
N SER A 62 -7.90 18.17 3.98
CA SER A 62 -6.95 17.12 3.59
C SER A 62 -7.66 15.82 3.16
N ILE A 63 -8.71 15.43 3.88
CA ILE A 63 -9.55 14.28 3.54
C ILE A 63 -10.23 14.47 2.18
N LEU A 64 -10.87 15.65 1.98
CA LEU A 64 -11.56 15.97 0.73
C LEU A 64 -10.59 16.00 -0.46
N ALA A 65 -9.41 16.60 -0.28
CA ALA A 65 -8.38 16.63 -1.32
C ALA A 65 -7.88 15.23 -1.72
N THR A 66 -7.63 14.36 -0.73
CA THR A 66 -7.18 12.98 -1.01
C THR A 66 -8.29 12.11 -1.59
N PHE A 67 -9.56 12.35 -1.23
CA PHE A 67 -10.71 11.73 -1.87
C PHE A 67 -10.84 12.14 -3.34
N GLY A 68 -10.67 13.44 -3.64
CA GLY A 68 -10.62 13.91 -5.03
C GLY A 68 -9.50 13.26 -5.84
N ILE A 69 -8.30 13.09 -5.25
CA ILE A 69 -7.18 12.35 -5.87
C ILE A 69 -7.57 10.90 -6.15
N ALA A 70 -8.25 10.23 -5.20
CA ALA A 70 -8.73 8.86 -5.37
C ALA A 70 -9.62 8.73 -6.62
N ILE A 71 -10.62 9.60 -6.76
CA ILE A 71 -11.52 9.62 -7.92
C ILE A 71 -10.74 9.84 -9.23
N VAL A 72 -9.79 10.79 -9.24
CA VAL A 72 -8.97 11.05 -10.42
C VAL A 72 -8.18 9.82 -10.83
N PHE A 73 -7.56 9.10 -9.88
CA PHE A 73 -6.82 7.87 -10.19
C PHE A 73 -7.72 6.74 -10.65
N GLN A 74 -8.89 6.56 -10.04
CA GLN A 74 -9.87 5.57 -10.49
C GLN A 74 -10.30 5.83 -11.94
N GLN A 75 -10.63 7.07 -12.28
CA GLN A 75 -11.03 7.43 -13.63
C GLN A 75 -9.87 7.32 -14.63
N LEU A 76 -8.65 7.68 -14.22
CA LEU A 76 -7.47 7.55 -15.07
C LEU A 76 -7.17 6.07 -15.37
N MET A 77 -7.21 5.20 -14.34
CA MET A 77 -7.04 3.76 -14.52
C MET A 77 -8.13 3.17 -15.41
N ASN A 78 -9.39 3.56 -15.18
CA ASN A 78 -10.51 3.13 -16.01
C ASN A 78 -10.38 3.59 -17.48
N PHE A 79 -9.92 4.82 -17.70
CA PHE A 79 -9.71 5.36 -19.05
C PHE A 79 -8.60 4.62 -19.81
N VAL A 80 -7.50 4.27 -19.11
CA VAL A 80 -6.32 3.64 -19.75
C VAL A 80 -6.48 2.12 -19.90
N PHE A 81 -7.06 1.44 -18.90
CA PHE A 81 -7.11 -0.02 -18.82
C PHE A 81 -8.51 -0.60 -19.00
N GLY A 82 -9.55 0.26 -19.01
CA GLY A 82 -10.94 -0.19 -19.01
C GLY A 82 -11.44 -0.58 -17.64
N ALA A 83 -12.71 -0.98 -17.57
CA ALA A 83 -13.37 -1.43 -16.34
C ALA A 83 -13.27 -2.95 -16.14
N ASP A 84 -12.51 -3.66 -16.96
CA ASP A 84 -12.38 -5.10 -16.88
C ASP A 84 -11.50 -5.53 -15.70
N VAL A 85 -11.81 -6.71 -15.17
CA VAL A 85 -10.99 -7.34 -14.14
C VAL A 85 -9.78 -7.98 -14.82
N VAL A 86 -8.59 -7.56 -14.41
CA VAL A 86 -7.33 -8.05 -14.97
C VAL A 86 -6.47 -8.74 -13.92
N VAL A 87 -5.64 -9.68 -14.36
CA VAL A 87 -4.65 -10.37 -13.52
C VAL A 87 -3.38 -10.59 -14.32
N ALA A 88 -2.23 -10.38 -13.72
CA ALA A 88 -0.96 -10.72 -14.32
C ALA A 88 -0.65 -12.20 -14.05
N GLN A 89 -1.24 -13.08 -14.85
CA GLN A 89 -0.97 -14.51 -14.73
C GLN A 89 0.48 -14.79 -15.12
N SER A 90 1.23 -15.39 -14.21
CA SER A 90 2.53 -15.97 -14.50
C SER A 90 2.53 -17.42 -14.04
N GLU A 91 3.22 -18.27 -14.78
CA GLU A 91 3.34 -19.71 -14.49
C GLU A 91 4.30 -19.93 -13.29
N TYR A 92 3.91 -19.48 -12.11
CA TYR A 92 4.69 -19.75 -10.90
C TYR A 92 4.60 -21.23 -10.44
N GLY A 93 3.70 -22.01 -11.04
CA GLY A 93 3.44 -23.38 -10.60
C GLY A 93 2.81 -23.44 -9.19
N THR A 94 2.59 -24.65 -8.74
CA THR A 94 2.07 -24.95 -7.40
C THR A 94 3.01 -25.91 -6.69
N THR A 95 3.29 -25.67 -5.42
CA THR A 95 4.04 -26.61 -4.56
C THR A 95 3.03 -27.41 -3.75
N MET A 96 3.14 -28.74 -3.82
CA MET A 96 2.31 -29.67 -3.06
C MET A 96 3.04 -30.03 -1.76
N LEU A 97 2.38 -29.79 -0.63
CA LEU A 97 2.87 -30.15 0.70
C LEU A 97 1.99 -31.26 1.31
N PHE A 98 2.55 -32.00 2.27
CA PHE A 98 1.87 -33.05 3.03
C PHE A 98 1.16 -34.09 2.13
N ASP A 99 1.94 -34.79 1.29
CA ASP A 99 1.45 -35.91 0.48
C ASP A 99 0.25 -35.57 -0.42
N ASN A 100 0.34 -34.39 -1.09
CA ASN A 100 -0.66 -33.82 -1.97
C ASN A 100 -1.99 -33.30 -1.31
N SER A 101 -2.02 -33.21 0.02
CA SER A 101 -3.23 -32.73 0.71
C SER A 101 -3.35 -31.21 0.74
N VAL A 102 -2.25 -30.46 0.54
CA VAL A 102 -2.26 -28.98 0.53
C VAL A 102 -1.51 -28.48 -0.69
N THR A 103 -2.21 -27.76 -1.57
CA THR A 103 -1.62 -27.07 -2.72
C THR A 103 -1.39 -25.60 -2.41
N LEU A 104 -0.12 -25.16 -2.43
CA LEU A 104 0.23 -23.75 -2.25
C LEU A 104 0.67 -23.16 -3.58
N PRO A 105 -0.01 -22.10 -4.08
CA PRO A 105 0.49 -21.36 -5.24
C PRO A 105 1.83 -20.69 -4.91
N ASN A 106 2.85 -20.95 -5.72
CA ASN A 106 4.19 -20.38 -5.51
C ASN A 106 4.20 -18.85 -5.57
N SER A 107 3.23 -18.24 -6.28
CA SER A 107 3.00 -16.79 -6.30
C SER A 107 2.71 -16.22 -4.90
N LYS A 108 1.91 -16.93 -4.07
CA LYS A 108 1.61 -16.51 -2.69
C LYS A 108 2.86 -16.60 -1.80
N ILE A 109 3.67 -17.68 -1.94
CA ILE A 109 4.92 -17.84 -1.20
C ILE A 109 5.92 -16.74 -1.57
N PHE A 110 6.09 -16.48 -2.87
CA PHE A 110 6.92 -15.40 -3.36
C PHE A 110 6.48 -14.04 -2.80
N SER A 111 5.18 -13.75 -2.87
CA SER A 111 4.63 -12.48 -2.37
C SER A 111 4.81 -12.31 -0.86
N ALA A 112 4.64 -13.37 -0.08
CA ALA A 112 4.87 -13.36 1.36
C ALA A 112 6.35 -13.07 1.69
N PHE A 113 7.29 -13.74 1.02
CA PHE A 113 8.72 -13.53 1.21
C PHE A 113 9.14 -12.09 0.88
N ILE A 114 8.69 -11.59 -0.28
CA ILE A 114 8.98 -10.21 -0.72
C ILE A 114 8.38 -9.19 0.24
N SER A 115 7.14 -9.38 0.71
CA SER A 115 6.49 -8.47 1.67
C SER A 115 7.29 -8.37 2.98
N VAL A 116 7.75 -9.49 3.53
CA VAL A 116 8.58 -9.51 4.74
C VAL A 116 9.92 -8.82 4.49
N LEU A 117 10.56 -9.09 3.34
CA LEU A 117 11.84 -8.46 2.97
C LEU A 117 11.72 -6.93 2.93
N TYR A 118 10.68 -6.41 2.25
CA TYR A 118 10.46 -4.96 2.17
C TYR A 118 10.05 -4.36 3.52
N ALA A 119 9.27 -5.04 4.34
CA ALA A 119 8.93 -4.58 5.68
C ALA A 119 10.18 -4.44 6.55
N VAL A 120 11.07 -5.45 6.55
CA VAL A 120 12.35 -5.40 7.28
C VAL A 120 13.24 -4.29 6.72
N ALA A 121 13.37 -4.20 5.39
CA ALA A 121 14.16 -3.16 4.74
C ALA A 121 13.66 -1.75 5.11
N LEU A 122 12.35 -1.53 5.13
CA LEU A 122 11.75 -0.26 5.54
C LEU A 122 12.07 0.08 7.00
N VAL A 123 11.91 -0.87 7.93
CA VAL A 123 12.21 -0.68 9.36
C VAL A 123 13.69 -0.32 9.55
N VAL A 124 14.60 -1.05 8.89
CA VAL A 124 16.04 -0.79 8.94
C VAL A 124 16.36 0.58 8.34
N TYR A 125 15.80 0.89 7.18
CA TYR A 125 15.97 2.18 6.52
C TYR A 125 15.51 3.33 7.41
N MET A 126 14.31 3.26 7.96
CA MET A 126 13.75 4.28 8.85
C MET A 126 14.59 4.45 10.12
N LYS A 127 15.13 3.36 10.70
CA LYS A 127 15.98 3.45 11.90
C LYS A 127 17.38 4.01 11.62
N LYS A 128 18.04 3.60 10.53
CA LYS A 128 19.46 3.89 10.28
C LYS A 128 19.70 5.10 9.38
N SER A 129 18.80 5.44 8.45
CA SER A 129 19.03 6.51 7.47
C SER A 129 18.91 7.92 8.08
N ARG A 130 19.59 8.90 7.46
CA ARG A 130 19.46 10.32 7.82
C ARG A 130 18.03 10.81 7.55
N LEU A 131 17.45 10.39 6.42
CA LEU A 131 16.07 10.75 6.06
C LEU A 131 15.06 10.17 7.05
N GLY A 132 15.21 8.90 7.48
CA GLY A 132 14.35 8.30 8.49
C GLY A 132 14.39 9.04 9.83
N ARG A 133 15.55 9.56 10.23
CA ARG A 133 15.64 10.42 11.43
C ARG A 133 14.93 11.75 11.23
N ALA A 134 15.10 12.40 10.07
CA ALA A 134 14.41 13.64 9.72
C ALA A 134 12.90 13.48 9.68
N ILE A 135 12.38 12.37 9.10
CA ILE A 135 10.96 12.04 9.07
C ILE A 135 10.41 11.94 10.50
N ARG A 136 11.07 11.19 11.40
CA ARG A 136 10.61 11.06 12.79
C ARG A 136 10.65 12.37 13.55
N ALA A 137 11.71 13.18 13.39
CA ALA A 137 11.79 14.50 14.01
C ALA A 137 10.67 15.44 13.52
N THR A 138 10.42 15.47 12.21
CA THR A 138 9.35 16.28 11.60
C THR A 138 7.96 15.78 12.05
N ALA A 139 7.77 14.48 12.21
CA ALA A 139 6.51 13.90 12.68
C ALA A 139 6.20 14.26 14.14
N GLN A 140 7.23 14.39 15.00
CA GLN A 140 7.07 14.82 16.38
C GLN A 140 6.76 16.32 16.49
N ASN A 141 7.58 17.15 15.86
CA ASN A 141 7.37 18.59 15.84
C ASN A 141 8.04 19.22 14.60
N ALA A 142 7.24 19.49 13.56
CA ALA A 142 7.73 20.06 12.31
C ALA A 142 8.37 21.45 12.50
N ARG A 143 7.81 22.30 13.41
CA ARG A 143 8.34 23.64 13.69
C ARG A 143 9.71 23.56 14.35
N ALA A 144 9.86 22.71 15.35
CA ALA A 144 11.15 22.51 16.01
C ALA A 144 12.20 21.91 15.05
N ALA A 145 11.82 20.94 14.25
CA ALA A 145 12.68 20.33 13.23
C ALA A 145 13.19 21.39 12.23
N LYS A 146 12.33 22.31 11.78
CA LYS A 146 12.67 23.40 10.87
C LYS A 146 13.68 24.38 11.52
N ILE A 147 13.50 24.71 12.80
CA ILE A 147 14.44 25.58 13.55
C ILE A 147 15.83 24.92 13.66
N LEU A 148 15.86 23.58 13.79
CA LEU A 148 17.11 22.79 13.83
C LEU A 148 17.71 22.53 12.44
N GLY A 149 17.24 23.21 11.39
CA GLY A 149 17.80 23.14 10.04
C GLY A 149 17.29 21.98 9.17
N VAL A 150 16.23 21.26 9.60
CA VAL A 150 15.61 20.23 8.77
C VAL A 150 14.73 20.89 7.71
N ASP A 151 14.98 20.60 6.43
CA ASP A 151 14.10 21.00 5.33
C ASP A 151 12.84 20.14 5.33
N THR A 152 11.81 20.62 6.03
CA THR A 152 10.56 19.88 6.23
C THR A 152 9.78 19.64 4.93
N GLU A 153 9.90 20.51 3.92
CA GLU A 153 9.25 20.33 2.63
C GLU A 153 9.85 19.15 1.88
N LYS A 154 11.18 19.04 1.84
CA LYS A 154 11.85 17.88 1.24
C LYS A 154 11.55 16.59 2.01
N VAL A 155 11.44 16.67 3.33
CA VAL A 155 11.08 15.52 4.16
C VAL A 155 9.65 15.06 3.86
N TYR A 156 8.68 15.94 3.75
CA TYR A 156 7.32 15.58 3.37
C TYR A 156 7.25 15.00 1.96
N ALA A 157 7.91 15.62 0.97
CA ALA A 157 7.95 15.11 -0.39
C ALA A 157 8.54 13.70 -0.45
N ALA A 158 9.65 13.46 0.23
CA ALA A 158 10.28 12.14 0.31
C ALA A 158 9.40 11.12 1.04
N THR A 159 8.68 11.53 2.10
CA THR A 159 7.74 10.67 2.83
C THR A 159 6.59 10.22 1.94
N PHE A 160 6.00 11.12 1.18
CA PHE A 160 4.96 10.77 0.20
C PHE A 160 5.50 9.89 -0.94
N GLY A 161 6.72 10.15 -1.40
CA GLY A 161 7.40 9.30 -2.37
C GLY A 161 7.62 7.86 -1.86
N ILE A 162 8.15 7.72 -0.65
CA ILE A 162 8.34 6.40 -0.01
C ILE A 162 6.99 5.69 0.20
N ASN A 163 5.97 6.42 0.67
CA ASN A 163 4.64 5.86 0.84
C ASN A 163 4.07 5.33 -0.49
N ALA A 164 4.12 6.11 -1.55
CA ALA A 164 3.67 5.68 -2.87
C ALA A 164 4.52 4.53 -3.44
N ALA A 165 5.84 4.50 -3.18
CA ALA A 165 6.69 3.38 -3.56
C ALA A 165 6.27 2.08 -2.86
N LEU A 166 5.92 2.12 -1.57
CA LEU A 166 5.38 0.97 -0.84
C LEU A 166 4.03 0.52 -1.41
N CYS A 167 3.17 1.46 -1.80
CA CYS A 167 1.94 1.14 -2.53
C CYS A 167 2.25 0.45 -3.86
N GLY A 168 3.29 0.89 -4.57
CA GLY A 168 3.76 0.26 -5.80
C GLY A 168 4.18 -1.19 -5.61
N ILE A 169 4.93 -1.49 -4.54
CA ILE A 169 5.31 -2.86 -4.19
C ILE A 169 4.07 -3.70 -3.88
N ALA A 170 3.20 -3.20 -2.99
CA ALA A 170 1.98 -3.91 -2.61
C ALA A 170 1.09 -4.20 -3.82
N GLY A 171 0.90 -3.20 -4.71
CA GLY A 171 0.13 -3.34 -5.94
C GLY A 171 0.73 -4.37 -6.90
N ALA A 172 2.05 -4.35 -7.08
CA ALA A 172 2.74 -5.34 -7.91
C ALA A 172 2.54 -6.77 -7.38
N LEU A 173 2.58 -6.97 -6.06
CA LEU A 173 2.33 -8.28 -5.45
C LEU A 173 0.86 -8.69 -5.57
N ILE A 174 -0.07 -7.74 -5.45
CA ILE A 174 -1.50 -7.98 -5.66
C ILE A 174 -1.76 -8.40 -7.11
N SER A 175 -1.14 -7.75 -8.09
CA SER A 175 -1.34 -8.08 -9.51
C SER A 175 -0.95 -9.52 -9.86
N ILE A 176 -0.02 -10.12 -9.12
CA ILE A 176 0.43 -11.51 -9.30
C ILE A 176 -0.48 -12.50 -8.58
N THR A 177 -1.09 -12.12 -7.46
CA THR A 177 -1.80 -13.03 -6.56
C THR A 177 -3.32 -12.89 -6.60
N LEU A 178 -3.82 -11.72 -6.96
CA LEU A 178 -5.23 -11.35 -6.95
C LEU A 178 -5.59 -10.61 -8.25
N THR A 179 -6.87 -10.36 -8.41
CA THR A 179 -7.40 -9.58 -9.52
C THR A 179 -7.30 -8.08 -9.26
N LEU A 180 -7.03 -7.30 -10.30
CA LEU A 180 -7.05 -5.85 -10.29
C LEU A 180 -8.32 -5.33 -10.96
N HIS A 181 -8.90 -4.30 -10.35
CA HIS A 181 -10.01 -3.54 -10.93
C HIS A 181 -9.89 -2.07 -10.48
N PRO A 182 -10.19 -1.07 -11.32
CA PRO A 182 -9.94 0.34 -11.00
C PRO A 182 -10.65 0.83 -9.73
N TYR A 183 -11.79 0.25 -9.38
CA TYR A 183 -12.64 0.71 -8.27
C TYR A 183 -12.49 -0.07 -6.96
N VAL A 184 -11.51 -0.98 -6.83
CA VAL A 184 -11.30 -1.75 -5.59
C VAL A 184 -10.32 -1.10 -4.60
N GLY A 185 -9.92 0.15 -4.82
CA GLY A 185 -8.97 0.85 -3.94
C GLY A 185 -9.49 1.07 -2.52
N LEU A 186 -10.77 1.42 -2.36
CA LEU A 186 -11.36 1.74 -1.05
C LEU A 186 -11.23 0.60 -0.01
N PRO A 187 -11.55 -0.68 -0.31
CA PRO A 187 -11.29 -1.79 0.61
C PRO A 187 -9.84 -1.87 1.11
N TYR A 188 -8.86 -1.63 0.25
CA TYR A 188 -7.44 -1.61 0.66
C TYR A 188 -7.11 -0.43 1.56
N THR A 189 -7.72 0.74 1.33
CA THR A 189 -7.60 1.89 2.22
C THR A 189 -8.12 1.56 3.62
N VAL A 190 -9.32 0.98 3.72
CA VAL A 190 -9.93 0.60 5.00
C VAL A 190 -9.08 -0.41 5.75
N ARG A 191 -8.58 -1.46 5.08
CA ARG A 191 -7.65 -2.43 5.68
C ARG A 191 -6.40 -1.77 6.22
N SER A 192 -5.82 -0.84 5.47
CA SER A 192 -4.64 -0.09 5.90
C SER A 192 -4.90 0.72 7.17
N PHE A 193 -6.06 1.38 7.28
CA PHE A 193 -6.45 2.09 8.50
C PHE A 193 -6.62 1.15 9.68
N MET A 194 -7.29 0.00 9.50
CA MET A 194 -7.43 -0.99 10.58
C MET A 194 -6.08 -1.44 11.11
N ILE A 195 -5.17 -1.83 10.20
CA ILE A 195 -3.83 -2.28 10.58
C ILE A 195 -3.12 -1.21 11.41
N VAL A 196 -3.21 0.06 11.01
CA VAL A 196 -2.55 1.17 11.71
C VAL A 196 -3.21 1.47 13.06
N ILE A 197 -4.53 1.37 13.18
CA ILE A 197 -5.26 1.56 14.43
C ILE A 197 -4.85 0.47 15.43
N VAL A 198 -4.88 -0.80 15.03
CA VAL A 198 -4.48 -1.94 15.87
C VAL A 198 -3.01 -1.86 16.29
N ALA A 199 -2.13 -1.47 15.37
CA ALA A 199 -0.70 -1.37 15.64
C ALA A 199 -0.30 -0.19 16.52
N GLY A 200 -1.11 0.84 16.54
CA GLY A 200 -0.77 2.16 17.08
C GLY A 200 0.12 2.97 16.15
N LEU A 201 -0.13 4.28 16.12
CA LEU A 201 0.59 5.22 15.25
C LEU A 201 2.09 5.27 15.60
N GLY A 202 2.94 5.11 14.58
CA GLY A 202 4.39 5.26 14.71
C GLY A 202 5.17 3.97 15.03
N ASN A 203 4.50 2.85 15.29
CA ASN A 203 5.15 1.57 15.58
C ASN A 203 5.20 0.66 14.35
N LEU A 204 6.22 0.85 13.48
CA LEU A 204 6.37 0.08 12.24
C LEU A 204 6.44 -1.45 12.43
N PRO A 205 7.18 -2.00 13.42
CA PRO A 205 7.14 -3.44 13.68
C PRO A 205 5.74 -3.95 14.04
N ALA A 206 4.98 -3.20 14.86
CA ALA A 206 3.62 -3.57 15.21
C ALA A 206 2.68 -3.56 14.00
N VAL A 207 2.88 -2.63 13.04
CA VAL A 207 2.11 -2.60 11.77
C VAL A 207 2.29 -3.91 11.00
N ALA A 208 3.51 -4.43 10.91
CA ALA A 208 3.77 -5.70 10.23
C ALA A 208 3.05 -6.89 10.92
N ILE A 209 3.11 -6.96 12.25
CA ILE A 209 2.44 -8.02 13.03
C ILE A 209 0.91 -7.89 12.92
N SER A 210 0.37 -6.67 13.03
CA SER A 210 -1.07 -6.41 12.89
C SER A 210 -1.59 -6.75 11.50
N GLY A 211 -0.79 -6.47 10.45
CA GLY A 211 -1.13 -6.87 9.08
C GLY A 211 -1.21 -8.38 8.90
N MET A 212 -0.26 -9.13 9.49
CA MET A 212 -0.32 -10.60 9.49
C MET A 212 -1.52 -11.11 10.28
N GLY A 213 -1.79 -10.51 11.46
CA GLY A 213 -2.94 -10.85 12.30
C GLY A 213 -4.28 -10.60 11.59
N LEU A 214 -4.41 -9.47 10.89
CA LEU A 214 -5.60 -9.17 10.10
C LEU A 214 -5.78 -10.17 8.95
N GLY A 215 -4.69 -10.52 8.24
CA GLY A 215 -4.74 -11.53 7.18
C GLY A 215 -5.20 -12.90 7.67
N LEU A 216 -4.69 -13.35 8.82
CA LEU A 216 -5.15 -14.58 9.46
C LEU A 216 -6.63 -14.48 9.85
N PHE A 217 -7.05 -13.37 10.44
CA PHE A 217 -8.45 -13.15 10.79
C PHE A 217 -9.37 -13.19 9.55
N GLU A 218 -8.96 -12.56 8.45
CA GLU A 218 -9.71 -12.60 7.18
C GLU A 218 -9.86 -14.02 6.63
N GLU A 219 -8.81 -14.84 6.65
CA GLU A 219 -8.87 -16.24 6.19
C GLU A 219 -9.74 -17.10 7.12
N PHE A 220 -9.71 -16.89 8.44
CA PHE A 220 -10.62 -17.56 9.37
C PHE A 220 -12.08 -17.13 9.18
N ALA A 221 -12.32 -15.83 8.97
CA ALA A 221 -13.66 -15.32 8.70
C ALA A 221 -14.21 -15.88 7.38
N ASP A 222 -13.38 -15.98 6.34
CA ASP A 222 -13.73 -16.59 5.07
C ASP A 222 -14.13 -18.06 5.22
N TYR A 223 -13.37 -18.82 6.01
CA TYR A 223 -13.63 -20.24 6.27
C TYR A 223 -14.94 -20.48 7.05
N ILE A 224 -15.26 -19.63 8.02
CA ILE A 224 -16.42 -19.81 8.92
C ILE A 224 -17.69 -19.19 8.32
N LEU A 225 -17.58 -17.97 7.79
CA LEU A 225 -18.74 -17.16 7.36
C LEU A 225 -18.96 -17.17 5.84
N GLY A 226 -17.95 -17.63 5.08
CA GLY A 226 -17.94 -17.61 3.63
C GLY A 226 -17.36 -16.31 3.05
N THR A 227 -16.94 -16.39 1.79
CA THR A 227 -16.23 -15.33 1.06
C THR A 227 -16.99 -14.00 0.98
N GLU A 228 -18.32 -14.07 0.96
CA GLU A 228 -19.20 -12.89 0.89
C GLU A 228 -19.11 -12.02 2.15
N PHE A 229 -18.91 -12.64 3.32
CA PHE A 229 -18.85 -11.94 4.60
C PHE A 229 -17.44 -11.50 5.00
N ARG A 230 -16.40 -11.85 4.25
CA ARG A 230 -15.01 -11.50 4.53
C ARG A 230 -14.80 -10.00 4.75
N ILE A 231 -15.32 -9.18 3.84
CA ILE A 231 -15.21 -7.71 3.95
C ILE A 231 -16.04 -7.21 5.14
N GLY A 232 -17.25 -7.73 5.34
CA GLY A 232 -18.12 -7.40 6.47
C GLY A 232 -17.48 -7.72 7.83
N ALA A 233 -16.79 -8.86 7.95
CA ALA A 233 -16.08 -9.25 9.16
C ALA A 233 -14.94 -8.25 9.49
N VAL A 234 -14.22 -7.76 8.48
CA VAL A 234 -13.18 -6.71 8.65
C VAL A 234 -13.79 -5.42 9.18
N PHE A 235 -14.91 -4.95 8.59
CA PHE A 235 -15.61 -3.77 9.09
C PHE A 235 -16.17 -3.95 10.51
N MET A 236 -16.69 -5.15 10.83
CA MET A 236 -17.18 -5.46 12.16
C MET A 236 -16.04 -5.43 13.18
N LEU A 237 -14.87 -5.96 12.84
CA LEU A 237 -13.68 -5.86 13.68
C LEU A 237 -13.29 -4.39 13.95
N LEU A 238 -13.40 -3.51 12.92
CA LEU A 238 -13.12 -2.08 13.08
C LEU A 238 -14.05 -1.40 14.10
N VAL A 239 -15.32 -1.81 14.15
CA VAL A 239 -16.29 -1.25 15.10
C VAL A 239 -16.03 -1.70 16.54
N PHE A 240 -15.43 -2.89 16.72
CA PHE A 240 -15.14 -3.44 18.06
C PHE A 240 -13.78 -2.98 18.64
N ILE A 241 -12.88 -2.45 17.82
CA ILE A 241 -11.57 -1.90 18.23
C ILE A 241 -11.68 -0.41 18.53
#